data_8b6f51083e343530c0c33330a0ca3e91
#
_entry.id   8b6f51083e343530c0c33330a0ca3e91
#
_cell.length_a   1.000
_cell.length_b   1.000
_cell.length_c   1.000
_cell.angle_alpha   90.00
_cell.angle_beta   90.00
_cell.angle_gamma   90.00
#
_symmetry.space_group_name_H-M   'P 1'
#
loop_
_entity.id
_entity.type
_entity.pdbx_description
1 polymer ?
#
loop_
_entity_poly.entity_id
_entity_poly.type
_entity_poly.pdbx_seq_one_letter_code
_entity_poly.pdbx_strand_id
1 'polypeptide(L)'
;HLRDGAHGNALSKATLLLLSETLTEQFPATCFYFPSYELVLDELRDYRFYAEDMVHPSPLAQRIVAERFTTWALDEAVQKALPLAHRLHQELRHRPLHAEGAEHTARLAALRERVAAFRSQYPSAQLHDLPSWID
;
A
#
# COMPACT_ATOMS: atom_id res chain seq x y z
N HIS A 1 1.29 4.11 24.54
CA HIS A 1 1.41 2.97 25.47
C HIS A 1 2.57 3.15 26.44
N LEU A 2 3.78 3.32 25.94
CA LEU A 2 4.97 3.50 26.80
C LEU A 2 4.90 4.81 27.63
N ARG A 3 4.35 5.87 27.04
CA ARG A 3 4.23 7.18 27.71
C ARG A 3 3.04 7.27 28.66
N ASP A 4 1.88 6.80 28.22
CA ASP A 4 0.61 7.06 28.89
C ASP A 4 0.12 5.85 29.73
N GLY A 5 0.87 4.75 29.73
CA GLY A 5 0.49 3.47 30.34
C GLY A 5 -0.63 2.74 29.60
N ALA A 6 -0.92 1.52 30.00
CA ALA A 6 -1.90 0.67 29.33
C ALA A 6 -3.32 1.24 29.37
N HIS A 7 -3.74 1.80 30.50
CA HIS A 7 -5.08 2.39 30.67
C HIS A 7 -5.24 3.67 29.82
N GLY A 8 -4.28 4.59 29.89
CA GLY A 8 -4.31 5.81 29.07
C GLY A 8 -4.29 5.52 27.57
N ASN A 9 -3.51 4.53 27.14
CA ASN A 9 -3.52 4.05 25.76
C ASN A 9 -4.89 3.47 25.33
N ALA A 10 -5.55 2.72 26.21
CA ALA A 10 -6.90 2.19 25.93
C ALA A 10 -7.93 3.31 25.79
N LEU A 11 -7.91 4.32 26.67
CA LEU A 11 -8.79 5.48 26.58
C LEU A 11 -8.54 6.30 25.30
N SER A 12 -7.28 6.49 24.92
CA SER A 12 -6.93 7.17 23.67
C SER A 12 -7.49 6.43 22.44
N LYS A 13 -7.36 5.12 22.38
CA LYS A 13 -7.92 4.30 21.29
C LYS A 13 -9.44 4.34 21.27
N ALA A 14 -10.11 4.25 22.42
CA ALA A 14 -11.56 4.38 22.50
C ALA A 14 -12.05 5.75 21.97
N THR A 15 -11.35 6.83 22.29
CA THR A 15 -11.65 8.16 21.78
C THR A 15 -11.53 8.23 20.26
N LEU A 16 -10.49 7.61 19.67
CA LEU A 16 -10.31 7.58 18.22
C LEU A 16 -11.39 6.75 17.52
N LEU A 17 -11.81 5.62 18.09
CA LEU A 17 -12.89 4.80 17.55
C LEU A 17 -14.22 5.57 17.57
N LEU A 18 -14.57 6.22 18.67
CA LEU A 18 -15.77 7.05 18.76
C LEU A 18 -15.73 8.24 17.78
N LEU A 19 -14.57 8.84 17.59
CA LEU A 19 -14.39 9.91 16.60
C LEU A 19 -14.61 9.38 15.19
N SER A 20 -14.05 8.22 14.85
CA SER A 20 -14.22 7.59 13.53
C SER A 20 -15.68 7.30 13.25
N GLU A 21 -16.42 6.75 14.21
CA GLU A 21 -17.86 6.52 14.11
C GLU A 21 -18.62 7.83 13.86
N THR A 22 -18.36 8.83 14.69
CA THR A 22 -19.00 10.16 14.56
C THR A 22 -18.76 10.76 13.17
N LEU A 23 -17.54 10.66 12.62
CA LEU A 23 -17.21 11.20 11.30
C LEU A 23 -17.93 10.44 10.18
N THR A 24 -18.02 9.12 10.26
CA THR A 24 -18.75 8.33 9.24
C THR A 24 -20.26 8.57 9.30
N GLU A 25 -20.83 8.76 10.48
CA GLU A 25 -22.24 9.12 10.63
C GLU A 25 -22.53 10.53 10.11
N GLN A 26 -21.67 11.52 10.40
CA GLN A 26 -21.86 12.91 9.98
C GLN A 26 -21.58 13.13 8.48
N PHE A 27 -20.67 12.37 7.90
CA PHE A 27 -20.22 12.53 6.52
C PHE A 27 -20.27 11.23 5.71
N PRO A 28 -21.43 10.55 5.63
CA PRO A 28 -21.52 9.19 5.05
C PRO A 28 -21.19 9.13 3.55
N ALA A 29 -21.22 10.26 2.84
CA ALA A 29 -20.87 10.33 1.42
C ALA A 29 -19.36 10.47 1.16
N THR A 30 -18.56 10.83 2.16
CA THR A 30 -17.14 11.18 1.99
C THR A 30 -16.20 10.51 2.99
N CYS A 31 -16.75 10.06 4.12
CA CYS A 31 -15.97 9.37 5.16
C CYS A 31 -16.38 7.90 5.25
N PHE A 32 -15.39 7.02 5.17
CA PHE A 32 -15.57 5.57 5.25
C PHE A 32 -14.59 5.00 6.27
N TYR A 33 -15.06 4.10 7.11
CA TYR A 33 -14.23 3.43 8.09
C TYR A 33 -13.76 2.08 7.58
N PHE A 34 -12.45 1.87 7.52
CA PHE A 34 -11.85 0.57 7.26
C PHE A 34 -11.35 -0.01 8.60
N PRO A 35 -11.83 -1.20 9.03
CA PRO A 35 -11.59 -1.73 10.38
C PRO A 35 -10.19 -2.35 10.54
N SER A 36 -9.12 -1.59 10.22
CA SER A 36 -7.74 -2.06 10.31
C SER A 36 -7.30 -2.35 11.74
N TYR A 37 -7.87 -1.63 12.71
CA TYR A 37 -7.60 -1.84 14.12
C TYR A 37 -8.16 -3.18 14.61
N GLU A 38 -9.40 -3.48 14.26
CA GLU A 38 -10.07 -4.73 14.60
C GLU A 38 -9.40 -5.91 13.90
N LEU A 39 -8.99 -5.77 12.63
CA LEU A 39 -8.22 -6.80 11.94
C LEU A 39 -6.96 -7.20 12.71
N VAL A 40 -6.22 -6.22 13.23
CA VAL A 40 -4.99 -6.50 14.00
C VAL A 40 -5.33 -7.11 15.36
N LEU A 41 -6.36 -6.60 16.07
CA LEU A 41 -6.68 -7.05 17.42
C LEU A 41 -7.44 -8.37 17.44
N ASP A 42 -8.31 -8.64 16.48
CA ASP A 42 -9.25 -9.76 16.54
C ASP A 42 -8.82 -10.92 15.63
N GLU A 43 -8.25 -10.65 14.45
CA GLU A 43 -7.82 -11.69 13.53
C GLU A 43 -6.31 -12.00 13.64
N LEU A 44 -5.46 -10.96 13.74
CA LEU A 44 -4.01 -11.09 13.71
C LEU A 44 -3.42 -11.13 15.14
N ARG A 45 -3.85 -12.11 15.93
CA ARG A 45 -3.57 -12.19 17.39
C ARG A 45 -2.27 -12.92 17.75
N ASP A 46 -1.58 -13.51 16.80
CA ASP A 46 -0.35 -14.29 17.01
C ASP A 46 0.88 -13.36 16.99
N TYR A 47 1.92 -13.71 17.77
CA TYR A 47 3.20 -12.98 17.85
C TYR A 47 3.86 -12.72 16.50
N ARG A 48 3.70 -13.60 15.49
CA ARG A 48 4.22 -13.41 14.13
C ARG A 48 3.68 -12.18 13.42
N PHE A 49 2.59 -11.62 13.90
CA PHE A 49 1.97 -10.40 13.37
C PHE A 49 2.47 -9.12 14.01
N TYR A 50 3.36 -9.24 15.01
CA TYR A 50 4.02 -8.11 15.68
C TYR A 50 5.51 -8.09 15.35
N ALA A 51 6.09 -6.89 15.32
CA ALA A 51 7.54 -6.70 15.25
C ALA A 51 8.20 -7.08 16.59
N GLU A 52 9.52 -7.06 16.64
CA GLU A 52 10.28 -7.44 17.85
C GLU A 52 9.92 -6.59 19.09
N ASP A 53 9.48 -5.35 18.87
CA ASP A 53 9.05 -4.44 19.94
C ASP A 53 7.65 -4.75 20.51
N MET A 54 6.94 -5.69 19.94
CA MET A 54 5.58 -6.11 20.34
C MET A 54 4.53 -4.99 20.29
N VAL A 55 4.82 -3.89 19.60
CA VAL A 55 3.95 -2.71 19.45
C VAL A 55 3.56 -2.47 18.01
N HIS A 56 4.53 -2.55 17.11
CA HIS A 56 4.29 -2.33 15.68
C HIS A 56 3.88 -3.63 14.96
N PRO A 57 2.98 -3.54 13.96
CA PRO A 57 2.66 -4.69 13.13
C PRO A 57 3.89 -5.17 12.34
N SER A 58 4.08 -6.49 12.24
CA SER A 58 5.13 -7.08 11.42
C SER A 58 4.88 -6.82 9.92
N PRO A 59 5.90 -6.98 9.06
CA PRO A 59 5.72 -6.88 7.60
C PRO A 59 4.64 -7.83 7.05
N LEU A 60 4.44 -9.00 7.70
CA LEU A 60 3.38 -9.92 7.35
C LEU A 60 1.99 -9.34 7.65
N ALA A 61 1.80 -8.78 8.86
CA ALA A 61 0.54 -8.14 9.23
C ALA A 61 0.23 -6.93 8.34
N GLN A 62 1.24 -6.08 8.07
CA GLN A 62 1.08 -4.92 7.18
C GLN A 62 0.60 -5.34 5.77
N ARG A 63 1.16 -6.42 5.22
CA ARG A 63 0.76 -6.95 3.92
C ARG A 63 -0.69 -7.44 3.94
N ILE A 64 -1.10 -8.20 4.95
CA ILE A 64 -2.47 -8.71 5.08
C ILE A 64 -3.46 -7.54 5.19
N VAL A 65 -3.17 -6.53 6.02
CA VAL A 65 -4.02 -5.35 6.15
C VAL A 65 -4.10 -4.57 4.83
N ALA A 66 -2.98 -4.40 4.12
CA ALA A 66 -2.95 -3.73 2.82
C ALA A 66 -3.75 -4.49 1.74
N GLU A 67 -3.67 -5.82 1.70
CA GLU A 67 -4.46 -6.66 0.79
C GLU A 67 -5.97 -6.52 1.07
N ARG A 68 -6.37 -6.57 2.35
CA ARG A 68 -7.77 -6.37 2.75
C ARG A 68 -8.26 -4.96 2.41
N PHE A 69 -7.44 -3.94 2.67
CA PHE A 69 -7.75 -2.56 2.30
C PHE A 69 -7.92 -2.40 0.79
N THR A 70 -7.01 -2.96 0.00
CA THR A 70 -7.07 -2.93 -1.47
C THR A 70 -8.37 -3.54 -1.98
N THR A 71 -8.78 -4.69 -1.44
CA THR A 71 -10.02 -5.36 -1.82
C THR A 71 -11.26 -4.56 -1.41
N TRP A 72 -11.21 -3.88 -0.28
CA TRP A 72 -12.31 -3.09 0.25
C TRP A 72 -12.46 -1.73 -0.45
N ALA A 73 -11.35 -1.03 -0.70
CA ALA A 73 -11.37 0.37 -1.15
C ALA A 73 -11.35 0.53 -2.68
N LEU A 74 -10.85 -0.46 -3.42
CA LEU A 74 -10.55 -0.31 -4.85
C LEU A 74 -11.43 -1.22 -5.70
N ASP A 75 -11.85 -0.71 -6.85
CA ASP A 75 -12.56 -1.51 -7.84
C ASP A 75 -11.66 -2.58 -8.49
N GLU A 76 -12.26 -3.53 -9.18
CA GLU A 76 -11.57 -4.67 -9.79
C GLU A 76 -10.53 -4.23 -10.83
N ALA A 77 -10.78 -3.15 -11.56
CA ALA A 77 -9.85 -2.64 -12.58
C ALA A 77 -8.58 -2.10 -11.93
N VAL A 78 -8.72 -1.33 -10.84
CA VAL A 78 -7.59 -0.82 -10.07
C VAL A 78 -6.85 -1.95 -9.34
N GLN A 79 -7.56 -2.92 -8.78
CA GLN A 79 -6.95 -4.10 -8.15
C GLN A 79 -6.06 -4.88 -9.14
N LYS A 80 -6.47 -5.01 -10.40
CA LYS A 80 -5.66 -5.64 -11.47
C LYS A 80 -4.48 -4.77 -11.92
N ALA A 81 -4.64 -3.46 -11.93
CA ALA A 81 -3.57 -2.53 -12.34
C ALA A 81 -2.43 -2.44 -11.31
N LEU A 82 -2.74 -2.47 -10.01
CA LEU A 82 -1.77 -2.27 -8.92
C LEU A 82 -0.54 -3.19 -8.99
N PRO A 83 -0.65 -4.52 -9.12
CA PRO A 83 0.52 -5.40 -9.17
C PRO A 83 1.36 -5.16 -10.43
N LEU A 84 0.74 -4.74 -11.54
CA LEU A 84 1.45 -4.38 -12.76
C LEU A 84 2.22 -3.08 -12.59
N ALA A 85 1.58 -2.05 -12.04
CA ALA A 85 2.20 -0.77 -11.73
C ALA A 85 3.36 -0.93 -10.74
N HIS A 86 3.16 -1.72 -9.68
CA HIS A 86 4.21 -2.00 -8.69
C HIS A 86 5.43 -2.68 -9.31
N ARG A 87 5.20 -3.69 -10.16
CA ARG A 87 6.28 -4.40 -10.87
C ARG A 87 7.04 -3.47 -11.80
N LEU A 88 6.34 -2.64 -12.59
CA LEU A 88 6.96 -1.62 -13.43
C LEU A 88 7.80 -0.64 -12.61
N HIS A 89 7.26 -0.15 -11.50
CA HIS A 89 7.98 0.77 -10.62
C HIS A 89 9.26 0.15 -10.03
N GLN A 90 9.22 -1.10 -9.60
CA GLN A 90 10.42 -1.82 -9.12
C GLN A 90 11.48 -1.94 -10.22
N GLU A 91 11.08 -2.27 -11.44
CA GLU A 91 12.01 -2.41 -12.56
C GLU A 91 12.60 -1.08 -13.01
N LEU A 92 11.83 0.00 -12.98
CA LEU A 92 12.28 1.35 -13.26
C LEU A 92 13.33 1.85 -12.23
N ARG A 93 13.18 1.47 -10.97
CA ARG A 93 14.13 1.82 -9.90
C ARG A 93 15.36 0.91 -9.85
N HIS A 94 15.33 -0.23 -10.51
CA HIS A 94 16.46 -1.15 -10.50
C HIS A 94 17.64 -0.56 -11.28
N ARG A 95 18.74 -0.26 -10.57
CA ARG A 95 20.02 0.18 -11.16
C ARG A 95 20.86 -1.05 -11.47
N PRO A 96 21.14 -1.35 -12.76
CA PRO A 96 22.04 -2.44 -13.11
C PRO A 96 23.46 -2.13 -12.69
N LEU A 97 24.22 -3.16 -12.30
CA LEU A 97 25.65 -3.05 -11.97
C LEU A 97 26.48 -2.61 -13.19
N HIS A 98 26.05 -2.99 -14.40
CA HIS A 98 26.65 -2.61 -15.67
C HIS A 98 25.59 -1.92 -16.54
N ALA A 99 25.70 -0.57 -16.62
CA ALA A 99 24.74 0.27 -17.35
C ALA A 99 25.10 0.45 -18.84
N GLU A 100 26.06 -0.30 -19.36
CA GLU A 100 26.57 -0.20 -20.73
C GLU A 100 26.41 -1.51 -21.49
N GLY A 101 26.11 -1.42 -22.79
CA GLY A 101 26.03 -2.56 -23.70
C GLY A 101 24.66 -2.80 -24.34
N ALA A 102 24.65 -3.70 -25.32
CA ALA A 102 23.46 -4.04 -26.11
C ALA A 102 22.32 -4.62 -25.24
N GLU A 103 22.65 -5.40 -24.21
CA GLU A 103 21.68 -5.98 -23.30
C GLU A 103 20.96 -4.91 -22.46
N HIS A 104 21.69 -3.90 -21.98
CA HIS A 104 21.12 -2.76 -21.25
C HIS A 104 20.15 -1.97 -22.15
N THR A 105 20.56 -1.68 -23.39
CA THR A 105 19.72 -0.96 -24.37
C THR A 105 18.44 -1.73 -24.69
N ALA A 106 18.54 -3.03 -24.93
CA ALA A 106 17.39 -3.91 -25.17
C ALA A 106 16.42 -3.94 -23.96
N ARG A 107 16.96 -4.00 -22.74
CA ARG A 107 16.16 -3.94 -21.52
C ARG A 107 15.39 -2.61 -21.39
N LEU A 108 16.03 -1.48 -21.66
CA LEU A 108 15.39 -0.16 -21.61
C LEU A 108 14.27 -0.06 -22.65
N ALA A 109 14.50 -0.57 -23.88
CA ALA A 109 13.49 -0.60 -24.92
C ALA A 109 12.26 -1.44 -24.50
N ALA A 110 12.49 -2.64 -23.99
CA ALA A 110 11.42 -3.51 -23.49
C ALA A 110 10.64 -2.86 -22.33
N LEU A 111 11.32 -2.12 -21.45
CA LEU A 111 10.67 -1.42 -20.35
C LEU A 111 9.80 -0.25 -20.82
N ARG A 112 10.26 0.51 -21.84
CA ARG A 112 9.44 1.54 -22.50
C ARG A 112 8.16 0.96 -23.12
N GLU A 113 8.28 -0.14 -23.85
CA GLU A 113 7.13 -0.82 -24.44
C GLU A 113 6.11 -1.24 -23.37
N ARG A 114 6.57 -1.77 -22.24
CA ARG A 114 5.70 -2.20 -21.15
C ARG A 114 5.03 -1.02 -20.44
N VAL A 115 5.73 0.09 -20.26
CA VAL A 115 5.13 1.34 -19.74
C VAL A 115 4.07 1.88 -20.72
N ALA A 116 4.35 1.87 -22.00
CA ALA A 116 3.38 2.28 -23.04
C ALA A 116 2.14 1.38 -23.06
N ALA A 117 2.33 0.07 -22.97
CA ALA A 117 1.23 -0.90 -22.87
C ALA A 117 0.38 -0.68 -21.62
N PHE A 118 1.01 -0.44 -20.47
CA PHE A 118 0.32 -0.14 -19.21
C PHE A 118 -0.52 1.16 -19.35
N ARG A 119 0.06 2.24 -19.88
CA ARG A 119 -0.64 3.51 -20.11
C ARG A 119 -1.83 3.34 -21.08
N SER A 120 -1.68 2.51 -22.11
CA SER A 120 -2.77 2.21 -23.05
C SER A 120 -3.90 1.41 -22.39
N GLN A 121 -3.56 0.47 -21.54
CA GLN A 121 -4.54 -0.37 -20.84
C GLN A 121 -5.25 0.38 -19.71
N TYR A 122 -4.56 1.30 -19.03
CA TYR A 122 -5.05 2.07 -17.89
C TYR A 122 -4.86 3.58 -18.11
N PRO A 123 -5.63 4.23 -18.99
CA PRO A 123 -5.41 5.63 -19.38
C PRO A 123 -5.53 6.65 -18.25
N SER A 124 -6.31 6.33 -17.21
CA SER A 124 -6.48 7.17 -16.03
C SER A 124 -5.36 7.01 -14.99
N ALA A 125 -4.52 5.98 -15.13
CA ALA A 125 -3.43 5.74 -14.18
C ALA A 125 -2.28 6.73 -14.41
N GLN A 126 -1.88 7.41 -13.33
CA GLN A 126 -0.73 8.30 -13.34
C GLN A 126 0.48 7.57 -12.76
N LEU A 127 1.50 7.37 -13.57
CA LEU A 127 2.79 6.86 -13.11
C LEU A 127 3.66 8.06 -12.73
N HIS A 128 3.91 8.23 -11.42
CA HIS A 128 4.77 9.27 -10.88
C HIS A 128 6.24 8.82 -10.83
N ASP A 129 7.15 9.81 -10.73
CA ASP A 129 8.59 9.57 -10.57
C ASP A 129 9.23 8.69 -11.67
N LEU A 130 8.73 8.82 -12.90
CA LEU A 130 9.34 8.13 -14.03
C LEU A 130 10.71 8.76 -14.35
N PRO A 131 11.74 7.94 -14.65
CA PRO A 131 13.00 8.45 -15.16
C PRO A 131 12.82 9.19 -16.48
N SER A 132 13.60 10.27 -16.69
CA SER A 132 13.53 11.11 -17.91
C SER A 132 13.79 10.37 -19.24
N TRP A 133 14.35 9.18 -19.19
CA TRP A 133 14.61 8.34 -20.37
C TRP A 133 13.40 7.51 -20.82
N ILE A 134 12.28 7.53 -20.05
CA ILE A 134 11.05 6.75 -20.34
C ILE A 134 10.21 7.42 -21.43
N ASP A 135 10.16 8.73 -21.45
CA ASP A 135 9.46 9.53 -22.45
C ASP A 135 10.40 9.72 -23.64
#